data_f9280dd5a462f5aa7b85c974eaefb9ac
#
_entry.id   f9280dd5a462f5aa7b85c974eaefb9ac
#
_cell.length_a   1.000
_cell.length_b   1.000
_cell.length_c   1.000
_cell.angle_alpha   90.00
_cell.angle_beta   90.00
_cell.angle_gamma   90.00
#
_symmetry.space_group_name_H-M   'P 1'
#
loop_
_entity.id
_entity.type
_entity.pdbx_description
1 polymer ?
#
loop_
_entity_poly.entity_id
_entity_poly.type
_entity_poly.pdbx_seq_one_letter_code
_entity_poly.pdbx_strand_id
1 'polypeptide(L)'
;KTLLYRVRSLLEPLFGEGLEPILSQRGAYAWNPAIACEMDVDRFELLCRRAQDTALPAQKRMALYEEAAEMYRGDYLPKLANQMWVVPISAHYHALYLEAVKEYADLLEHAEKFETMAELCTRASQLDPLDESLHTLIVRALLRQGKDSAALSHYEKATDLLYRNLGVRPSEELRALYREIMDVEERLETNLEVIQANLREAAQRPGAFVCEYGFFKEAYRLEARRSARSGACVHIALVTVS
;
A
#
# COMPACT_ATOMS: atom_id res chain seq x y z
N LYS A 1 -13.10 -41.03 -2.48
CA LYS A 1 -14.48 -41.31 -2.02
C LYS A 1 -14.70 -40.80 -0.57
N THR A 2 -13.77 -41.01 0.35
CA THR A 2 -13.90 -40.60 1.77
C THR A 2 -14.01 -39.10 1.99
N LEU A 3 -13.26 -38.28 1.24
CA LEU A 3 -13.31 -36.80 1.34
C LEU A 3 -14.67 -36.27 0.88
N LEU A 4 -15.18 -36.72 -0.26
CA LEU A 4 -16.48 -36.32 -0.79
C LEU A 4 -17.63 -36.64 0.19
N TYR A 5 -17.58 -37.84 0.77
CA TYR A 5 -18.56 -38.25 1.78
C TYR A 5 -18.53 -37.28 2.98
N ARG A 6 -17.33 -36.97 3.51
CA ARG A 6 -17.19 -36.01 4.62
C ARG A 6 -17.72 -34.63 4.29
N VAL A 7 -17.42 -34.11 3.09
CA VAL A 7 -17.93 -32.79 2.67
C VAL A 7 -19.45 -32.81 2.54
N ARG A 8 -20.04 -33.86 1.93
CA ARG A 8 -21.49 -34.01 1.85
C ARG A 8 -22.15 -34.09 3.24
N SER A 9 -21.58 -34.87 4.15
CA SER A 9 -22.09 -35.01 5.52
C SER A 9 -21.99 -33.69 6.33
N LEU A 10 -20.99 -32.85 6.05
CA LEU A 10 -20.87 -31.54 6.68
C LEU A 10 -21.88 -30.51 6.11
N LEU A 11 -22.26 -30.66 4.85
CA LEU A 11 -23.20 -29.75 4.16
C LEU A 11 -24.66 -30.18 4.33
N GLU A 12 -24.94 -31.49 4.58
CA GLU A 12 -26.30 -32.06 4.72
C GLU A 12 -27.19 -31.29 5.72
N PRO A 13 -26.70 -30.87 6.92
CA PRO A 13 -27.53 -30.12 7.87
C PRO A 13 -27.95 -28.73 7.36
N LEU A 14 -27.25 -28.16 6.36
CA LEU A 14 -27.50 -26.82 5.83
C LEU A 14 -28.59 -26.83 4.75
N PHE A 15 -28.79 -27.96 4.04
CA PHE A 15 -29.64 -28.01 2.85
C PHE A 15 -30.89 -28.90 3.00
N GLY A 16 -31.03 -29.59 4.13
CA GLY A 16 -32.16 -30.49 4.38
C GLY A 16 -32.02 -31.89 3.72
N GLU A 17 -32.91 -32.78 4.08
CA GLU A 17 -32.90 -34.17 3.58
C GLU A 17 -33.20 -34.22 2.08
N GLY A 18 -32.37 -34.96 1.34
CA GLY A 18 -32.57 -35.28 -0.07
C GLY A 18 -31.95 -34.32 -1.08
N LEU A 19 -31.33 -33.20 -0.67
CA LEU A 19 -30.57 -32.31 -1.56
C LEU A 19 -29.08 -32.63 -1.52
N GLU A 20 -28.54 -33.15 -2.64
CA GLU A 20 -27.11 -33.37 -2.77
C GLU A 20 -26.42 -32.07 -3.21
N PRO A 21 -25.58 -31.40 -2.36
CA PRO A 21 -24.94 -30.15 -2.73
C PRO A 21 -23.84 -30.34 -3.75
N ILE A 22 -23.23 -31.51 -3.81
CA ILE A 22 -22.16 -31.81 -4.79
C ILE A 22 -22.60 -33.00 -5.64
N LEU A 23 -22.77 -32.72 -6.93
CA LEU A 23 -23.08 -33.74 -7.93
C LEU A 23 -21.81 -34.39 -8.44
N SER A 24 -21.87 -35.71 -8.69
CA SER A 24 -20.79 -36.47 -9.32
C SER A 24 -21.25 -36.87 -10.73
N GLN A 25 -20.59 -36.34 -11.77
CA GLN A 25 -20.89 -36.64 -13.16
C GLN A 25 -19.59 -36.99 -13.91
N ARG A 26 -19.53 -38.18 -14.50
CA ARG A 26 -18.42 -38.63 -15.37
C ARG A 26 -17.01 -38.42 -14.80
N GLY A 27 -16.85 -38.61 -13.48
CA GLY A 27 -15.55 -38.45 -12.81
C GLY A 27 -15.20 -37.02 -12.38
N ALA A 28 -16.07 -36.06 -12.67
CA ALA A 28 -15.96 -34.69 -12.18
C ALA A 28 -16.97 -34.43 -11.05
N TYR A 29 -16.69 -33.40 -10.25
CA TYR A 29 -17.56 -32.92 -9.22
C TYR A 29 -18.01 -31.51 -9.54
N ALA A 30 -19.29 -31.20 -9.35
CA ALA A 30 -19.86 -29.89 -9.56
C ALA A 30 -20.79 -29.54 -8.40
N TRP A 31 -20.93 -28.25 -8.12
CA TRP A 31 -22.00 -27.75 -7.26
C TRP A 31 -23.36 -28.02 -7.89
N ASN A 32 -24.33 -28.37 -7.07
CA ASN A 32 -25.68 -28.61 -7.55
C ASN A 32 -26.35 -27.27 -7.95
N PRO A 33 -26.67 -27.04 -9.23
CA PRO A 33 -27.25 -25.78 -9.69
C PRO A 33 -28.66 -25.49 -9.13
N ALA A 34 -29.32 -26.51 -8.54
CA ALA A 34 -30.60 -26.31 -7.86
C ALA A 34 -30.42 -25.63 -6.49
N ILE A 35 -29.20 -25.55 -5.98
CA ILE A 35 -28.85 -24.88 -4.72
C ILE A 35 -28.23 -23.54 -5.04
N ALA A 36 -28.92 -22.44 -4.69
CA ALA A 36 -28.38 -21.11 -4.82
C ALA A 36 -27.09 -20.99 -3.97
N CYS A 37 -26.01 -20.61 -4.61
CA CYS A 37 -24.72 -20.39 -3.97
C CYS A 37 -24.17 -19.05 -4.47
N GLU A 38 -23.85 -18.16 -3.56
CA GLU A 38 -23.14 -16.93 -3.86
C GLU A 38 -21.71 -17.11 -3.38
N MET A 39 -20.74 -17.03 -4.30
CA MET A 39 -19.33 -17.05 -3.94
C MET A 39 -18.86 -15.63 -3.66
N ASP A 40 -18.07 -15.46 -2.61
CA ASP A 40 -17.48 -14.18 -2.22
C ASP A 40 -16.62 -13.58 -3.33
N VAL A 41 -15.88 -14.40 -4.04
CA VAL A 41 -15.04 -13.99 -5.19
C VAL A 41 -15.87 -13.46 -6.36
N ASP A 42 -17.01 -14.09 -6.69
CA ASP A 42 -17.89 -13.62 -7.77
C ASP A 42 -18.56 -12.28 -7.40
N ARG A 43 -18.95 -12.14 -6.13
CA ARG A 43 -19.47 -10.90 -5.61
C ARG A 43 -18.43 -9.79 -5.64
N PHE A 44 -17.20 -10.08 -5.22
CA PHE A 44 -16.09 -9.14 -5.28
C PHE A 44 -15.84 -8.64 -6.71
N GLU A 45 -15.72 -9.54 -7.69
CA GLU A 45 -15.58 -9.17 -9.11
C GLU A 45 -16.76 -8.32 -9.62
N LEU A 46 -17.97 -8.70 -9.26
CA LEU A 46 -19.18 -7.96 -9.66
C LEU A 46 -19.16 -6.53 -9.10
N LEU A 47 -18.76 -6.35 -7.84
CA LEU A 47 -18.63 -5.05 -7.19
C LEU A 47 -17.58 -4.19 -7.91
N CYS A 48 -16.39 -4.72 -8.14
CA CYS A 48 -15.32 -4.03 -8.85
C CYS A 48 -15.76 -3.62 -10.26
N ARG A 49 -16.35 -4.54 -11.03
CA ARG A 49 -16.84 -4.26 -12.39
C ARG A 49 -17.92 -3.17 -12.40
N ARG A 50 -18.86 -3.21 -11.46
CA ARG A 50 -19.91 -2.18 -11.35
C ARG A 50 -19.37 -0.83 -10.90
N ALA A 51 -18.36 -0.83 -10.03
CA ALA A 51 -17.71 0.39 -9.56
C ALA A 51 -16.91 1.10 -10.67
N GLN A 52 -16.41 0.36 -11.66
CA GLN A 52 -15.73 0.90 -12.84
C GLN A 52 -16.67 1.60 -13.83
N ASP A 53 -17.99 1.37 -13.73
CA ASP A 53 -18.97 2.01 -14.62
C ASP A 53 -19.04 3.53 -14.35
N THR A 54 -18.41 4.30 -15.24
CA THR A 54 -18.37 5.76 -15.17
C THR A 54 -19.72 6.44 -15.37
N ALA A 55 -20.74 5.72 -15.85
CA ALA A 55 -22.10 6.23 -15.94
C ALA A 55 -22.78 6.35 -14.56
N LEU A 56 -22.26 5.65 -13.56
CA LEU A 56 -22.75 5.75 -12.19
C LEU A 56 -22.24 7.03 -11.50
N PRO A 57 -23.06 7.64 -10.63
CA PRO A 57 -22.59 8.76 -9.80
C PRO A 57 -21.38 8.35 -8.93
N ALA A 58 -20.41 9.27 -8.74
CA ALA A 58 -19.19 9.03 -7.97
C ALA A 58 -19.48 8.45 -6.57
N GLN A 59 -20.48 8.97 -5.87
CA GLN A 59 -20.88 8.46 -4.55
C GLN A 59 -21.32 6.99 -4.59
N LYS A 60 -21.98 6.56 -5.65
CA LYS A 60 -22.40 5.16 -5.82
C LYS A 60 -21.22 4.26 -6.16
N ARG A 61 -20.29 4.75 -6.97
CA ARG A 61 -19.03 4.06 -7.27
C ARG A 61 -18.19 3.88 -6.00
N MET A 62 -18.06 4.94 -5.19
CA MET A 62 -17.35 4.87 -3.89
C MET A 62 -17.94 3.79 -2.97
N ALA A 63 -19.27 3.72 -2.84
CA ALA A 63 -19.93 2.71 -2.00
C ALA A 63 -19.67 1.28 -2.50
N LEU A 64 -19.61 1.06 -3.82
CA LEU A 64 -19.29 -0.24 -4.40
C LEU A 64 -17.83 -0.63 -4.16
N TYR A 65 -16.89 0.32 -4.30
CA TYR A 65 -15.49 0.08 -4.00
C TYR A 65 -15.24 -0.15 -2.50
N GLU A 66 -15.93 0.58 -1.63
CA GLU A 66 -15.87 0.38 -0.17
C GLU A 66 -16.26 -1.06 0.19
N GLU A 67 -17.43 -1.52 -0.32
CA GLU A 67 -17.88 -2.90 -0.10
C GLU A 67 -16.87 -3.93 -0.65
N ALA A 68 -16.33 -3.69 -1.85
CA ALA A 68 -15.31 -4.57 -2.43
C ALA A 68 -14.03 -4.62 -1.58
N ALA A 69 -13.54 -3.45 -1.12
CA ALA A 69 -12.34 -3.36 -0.29
C ALA A 69 -12.51 -4.01 1.09
N GLU A 70 -13.72 -4.01 1.66
CA GLU A 70 -14.02 -4.69 2.91
C GLU A 70 -14.11 -6.21 2.76
N MET A 71 -14.52 -6.70 1.57
CA MET A 71 -14.58 -8.13 1.30
C MET A 71 -13.21 -8.77 1.15
N TYR A 72 -12.21 -8.04 0.62
CA TYR A 72 -10.88 -8.58 0.40
C TYR A 72 -10.09 -8.63 1.71
N ARG A 73 -9.74 -9.84 2.17
CA ARG A 73 -9.06 -10.08 3.44
C ARG A 73 -7.66 -10.67 3.28
N GLY A 74 -7.17 -10.78 2.06
CA GLY A 74 -5.88 -11.37 1.73
C GLY A 74 -5.98 -12.38 0.59
N ASP A 75 -4.93 -13.17 0.42
CA ASP A 75 -4.79 -14.10 -0.69
C ASP A 75 -5.90 -15.14 -0.78
N TYR A 76 -6.26 -15.46 -2.03
CA TYR A 76 -7.23 -16.53 -2.31
C TYR A 76 -6.70 -17.89 -1.86
N LEU A 77 -7.48 -18.58 -1.02
CA LEU A 77 -7.16 -19.90 -0.46
C LEU A 77 -5.73 -20.00 0.10
N PRO A 78 -5.33 -19.22 1.11
CA PRO A 78 -3.94 -19.11 1.57
C PRO A 78 -3.36 -20.44 2.05
N LYS A 79 -4.20 -21.36 2.56
CA LYS A 79 -3.78 -22.72 2.97
C LYS A 79 -3.42 -23.61 1.78
N LEU A 80 -3.80 -23.25 0.57
CA LEU A 80 -3.54 -23.95 -0.69
C LEU A 80 -2.62 -23.16 -1.63
N ALA A 81 -1.93 -22.14 -1.15
CA ALA A 81 -1.07 -21.27 -1.93
C ALA A 81 0.01 -22.02 -2.75
N ASN A 82 0.42 -23.22 -2.29
CA ASN A 82 1.38 -24.06 -2.99
C ASN A 82 0.79 -24.86 -4.18
N GLN A 83 -0.52 -24.81 -4.39
CA GLN A 83 -1.17 -25.51 -5.49
C GLN A 83 -1.06 -24.67 -6.78
N MET A 84 -0.53 -25.27 -7.85
CA MET A 84 -0.29 -24.56 -9.12
C MET A 84 -1.54 -23.89 -9.70
N TRP A 85 -2.73 -24.45 -9.44
CA TRP A 85 -3.99 -23.88 -9.93
C TRP A 85 -4.47 -22.68 -9.08
N VAL A 86 -4.02 -22.56 -7.82
CA VAL A 86 -4.39 -21.44 -6.92
C VAL A 86 -3.58 -20.19 -7.27
N VAL A 87 -2.31 -20.34 -7.61
CA VAL A 87 -1.39 -19.22 -7.84
C VAL A 87 -1.93 -18.18 -8.82
N PRO A 88 -2.38 -18.52 -10.05
CA PRO A 88 -2.89 -17.53 -10.99
C PRO A 88 -4.22 -16.89 -10.52
N ILE A 89 -5.05 -17.63 -9.81
CA ILE A 89 -6.31 -17.12 -9.29
C ILE A 89 -6.05 -16.12 -8.15
N SER A 90 -5.15 -16.46 -7.23
CA SER A 90 -4.75 -15.55 -6.14
C SER A 90 -4.14 -14.26 -6.70
N ALA A 91 -3.24 -14.36 -7.68
CA ALA A 91 -2.64 -13.21 -8.34
C ALA A 91 -3.68 -12.32 -9.04
N HIS A 92 -4.68 -12.94 -9.68
CA HIS A 92 -5.79 -12.20 -10.31
C HIS A 92 -6.58 -11.38 -9.29
N TYR A 93 -7.04 -11.99 -8.20
CA TYR A 93 -7.82 -11.27 -7.18
C TYR A 93 -6.99 -10.23 -6.43
N HIS A 94 -5.70 -10.51 -6.21
CA HIS A 94 -4.79 -9.53 -5.63
C HIS A 94 -4.64 -8.29 -6.52
N ALA A 95 -4.38 -8.49 -7.82
CA ALA A 95 -4.28 -7.39 -8.78
C ALA A 95 -5.60 -6.59 -8.88
N LEU A 96 -6.74 -7.27 -8.94
CA LEU A 96 -8.06 -6.65 -8.98
C LEU A 96 -8.33 -5.81 -7.72
N TYR A 97 -7.90 -6.31 -6.55
CA TYR A 97 -8.01 -5.56 -5.30
C TYR A 97 -7.18 -4.27 -5.32
N LEU A 98 -5.91 -4.36 -5.74
CA LEU A 98 -5.04 -3.19 -5.80
C LEU A 98 -5.55 -2.15 -6.79
N GLU A 99 -6.07 -2.58 -7.94
CA GLU A 99 -6.73 -1.69 -8.91
C GLU A 99 -7.95 -1.01 -8.29
N ALA A 100 -8.83 -1.77 -7.63
CA ALA A 100 -10.01 -1.24 -6.97
C ALA A 100 -9.67 -0.22 -5.87
N VAL A 101 -8.61 -0.48 -5.08
CA VAL A 101 -8.12 0.45 -4.05
C VAL A 101 -7.64 1.76 -4.67
N LYS A 102 -6.88 1.71 -5.77
CA LYS A 102 -6.34 2.90 -6.44
C LYS A 102 -7.47 3.75 -7.05
N GLU A 103 -8.42 3.12 -7.72
CA GLU A 103 -9.60 3.79 -8.26
C GLU A 103 -10.49 4.41 -7.16
N TYR A 104 -10.62 3.71 -6.03
CA TYR A 104 -11.34 4.23 -4.89
C TYR A 104 -10.63 5.42 -4.25
N ALA A 105 -9.31 5.34 -4.12
CA ALA A 105 -8.49 6.42 -3.59
C ALA A 105 -8.61 7.69 -4.46
N ASP A 106 -8.64 7.56 -5.79
CA ASP A 106 -8.86 8.67 -6.70
C ASP A 106 -10.23 9.33 -6.49
N LEU A 107 -11.28 8.54 -6.32
CA LEU A 107 -12.61 9.07 -6.02
C LEU A 107 -12.68 9.76 -4.66
N LEU A 108 -11.97 9.24 -3.66
CA LEU A 108 -11.86 9.83 -2.33
C LEU A 108 -11.07 11.15 -2.37
N GLU A 109 -10.00 11.22 -3.16
CA GLU A 109 -9.22 12.44 -3.37
C GLU A 109 -10.09 13.55 -3.98
N HIS A 110 -10.86 13.25 -5.03
CA HIS A 110 -11.80 14.18 -5.65
C HIS A 110 -12.94 14.62 -4.72
N ALA A 111 -13.30 13.77 -3.77
CA ALA A 111 -14.31 14.07 -2.76
C ALA A 111 -13.72 14.72 -1.48
N GLU A 112 -12.42 15.03 -1.47
CA GLU A 112 -11.66 15.59 -0.35
C GLU A 112 -11.74 14.74 0.93
N LYS A 113 -11.96 13.42 0.81
CA LYS A 113 -12.04 12.46 1.91
C LYS A 113 -10.66 11.85 2.23
N PHE A 114 -9.71 12.70 2.55
CA PHE A 114 -8.30 12.31 2.70
C PHE A 114 -8.05 11.36 3.88
N GLU A 115 -8.82 11.42 4.94
CA GLU A 115 -8.67 10.50 6.07
C GLU A 115 -9.02 9.06 5.67
N THR A 116 -10.19 8.86 5.05
CA THR A 116 -10.62 7.56 4.51
C THR A 116 -9.63 7.03 3.46
N MET A 117 -9.11 7.91 2.59
CA MET A 117 -8.09 7.57 1.61
C MET A 117 -6.82 7.05 2.26
N ALA A 118 -6.31 7.73 3.29
CA ALA A 118 -5.12 7.31 4.02
C ALA A 118 -5.31 5.95 4.72
N GLU A 119 -6.46 5.73 5.34
CA GLU A 119 -6.80 4.46 6.00
C GLU A 119 -6.91 3.31 5.00
N LEU A 120 -7.60 3.52 3.88
CA LEU A 120 -7.74 2.55 2.79
C LEU A 120 -6.37 2.11 2.26
N CYS A 121 -5.55 3.09 1.85
CA CYS A 121 -4.23 2.82 1.28
C CYS A 121 -3.28 2.21 2.31
N THR A 122 -3.38 2.57 3.59
CA THR A 122 -2.58 1.97 4.66
C THR A 122 -2.94 0.49 4.87
N ARG A 123 -4.22 0.12 4.82
CA ARG A 123 -4.62 -1.29 4.87
C ARG A 123 -4.11 -2.07 3.66
N ALA A 124 -4.20 -1.48 2.47
CA ALA A 124 -3.70 -2.11 1.25
C ALA A 124 -2.18 -2.29 1.25
N SER A 125 -1.42 -1.31 1.75
CA SER A 125 0.04 -1.40 1.86
C SER A 125 0.53 -2.44 2.86
N GLN A 126 -0.31 -2.91 3.79
CA GLN A 126 0.00 -4.06 4.66
C GLN A 126 -0.07 -5.39 3.89
N LEU A 127 -0.89 -5.46 2.84
CA LEU A 127 -1.02 -6.64 1.98
C LEU A 127 0.03 -6.63 0.85
N ASP A 128 0.33 -5.45 0.31
CA ASP A 128 1.41 -5.26 -0.67
C ASP A 128 2.33 -4.11 -0.26
N PRO A 129 3.32 -4.39 0.61
CA PRO A 129 4.22 -3.36 1.13
C PRO A 129 5.18 -2.78 0.09
N LEU A 130 5.32 -3.41 -1.07
CA LEU A 130 6.25 -2.99 -2.11
C LEU A 130 5.57 -2.24 -3.26
N ASP A 131 4.25 -2.04 -3.21
CA ASP A 131 3.54 -1.18 -4.17
C ASP A 131 3.77 0.30 -3.81
N GLU A 132 4.69 0.94 -4.52
CA GLU A 132 5.05 2.36 -4.32
C GLU A 132 3.86 3.30 -4.52
N SER A 133 2.91 2.96 -5.41
CA SER A 133 1.73 3.80 -5.67
C SER A 133 0.88 3.97 -4.41
N LEU A 134 0.74 2.92 -3.60
CA LEU A 134 0.00 2.99 -2.33
C LEU A 134 0.68 3.95 -1.35
N HIS A 135 2.01 3.88 -1.24
CA HIS A 135 2.76 4.81 -0.38
C HIS A 135 2.66 6.25 -0.86
N THR A 136 2.66 6.47 -2.18
CA THR A 136 2.44 7.78 -2.79
C THR A 136 1.07 8.34 -2.42
N LEU A 137 0.02 7.53 -2.53
CA LEU A 137 -1.34 7.92 -2.14
C LEU A 137 -1.46 8.23 -0.65
N ILE A 138 -0.78 7.46 0.23
CA ILE A 138 -0.76 7.72 1.67
C ILE A 138 -0.08 9.06 1.98
N VAL A 139 1.11 9.30 1.43
CA VAL A 139 1.83 10.57 1.63
C VAL A 139 1.00 11.74 1.16
N ARG A 140 0.39 11.63 -0.03
CA ARG A 140 -0.49 12.66 -0.58
C ARG A 140 -1.68 12.93 0.33
N ALA A 141 -2.37 11.89 0.79
CA ALA A 141 -3.51 12.03 1.69
C ALA A 141 -3.13 12.70 3.03
N LEU A 142 -1.98 12.38 3.58
CA LEU A 142 -1.47 12.99 4.82
C LEU A 142 -1.15 14.47 4.62
N LEU A 143 -0.52 14.84 3.50
CA LEU A 143 -0.26 16.24 3.14
C LEU A 143 -1.55 17.05 3.00
N ARG A 144 -2.55 16.51 2.32
CA ARG A 144 -3.87 17.16 2.18
C ARG A 144 -4.62 17.33 3.50
N GLN A 145 -4.27 16.54 4.52
CA GLN A 145 -4.76 16.69 5.90
C GLN A 145 -3.93 17.69 6.72
N GLY A 146 -2.85 18.26 6.21
CA GLY A 146 -1.90 19.10 6.95
C GLY A 146 -1.07 18.33 7.99
N LYS A 147 -0.92 17.00 7.80
CA LYS A 147 -0.15 16.12 8.69
C LYS A 147 1.28 15.93 8.17
N ASP A 148 2.02 17.03 7.98
CA ASP A 148 3.31 17.06 7.29
C ASP A 148 4.36 16.14 7.92
N SER A 149 4.50 16.16 9.25
CA SER A 149 5.43 15.27 9.97
C SER A 149 5.10 13.78 9.79
N ALA A 150 3.81 13.44 9.71
CA ALA A 150 3.40 12.06 9.46
C ALA A 150 3.66 11.65 7.99
N ALA A 151 3.45 12.57 7.05
CA ALA A 151 3.76 12.39 5.64
C ALA A 151 5.26 12.15 5.43
N LEU A 152 6.11 12.97 6.05
CA LEU A 152 7.57 12.81 6.01
C LEU A 152 8.00 11.46 6.58
N SER A 153 7.51 11.11 7.78
CA SER A 153 7.84 9.81 8.41
C SER A 153 7.40 8.62 7.56
N HIS A 154 6.26 8.72 6.88
CA HIS A 154 5.80 7.67 5.97
C HIS A 154 6.66 7.57 4.71
N TYR A 155 7.03 8.72 4.11
CA TYR A 155 7.93 8.79 2.97
C TYR A 155 9.27 8.10 3.27
N GLU A 156 9.91 8.45 4.39
CA GLU A 156 11.20 7.87 4.80
C GLU A 156 11.12 6.35 4.97
N LYS A 157 10.07 5.85 5.63
CA LYS A 157 9.86 4.41 5.83
C LYS A 157 9.62 3.68 4.51
N ALA A 158 8.81 4.25 3.64
CA ALA A 158 8.50 3.67 2.34
C ALA A 158 9.74 3.61 1.44
N THR A 159 10.50 4.69 1.37
CA THR A 159 11.72 4.76 0.55
C THR A 159 12.81 3.82 1.05
N ASP A 160 13.01 3.71 2.38
CA ASP A 160 13.92 2.75 2.99
C ASP A 160 13.48 1.29 2.69
N LEU A 161 12.18 1.00 2.79
CA LEU A 161 11.61 -0.31 2.49
C LEU A 161 11.84 -0.71 1.03
N LEU A 162 11.52 0.18 0.09
CA LEU A 162 11.70 -0.04 -1.35
C LEU A 162 13.18 -0.23 -1.71
N TYR A 163 14.04 0.60 -1.14
CA TYR A 163 15.47 0.49 -1.40
C TYR A 163 16.06 -0.82 -0.88
N ARG A 164 15.73 -1.22 0.35
CA ARG A 164 16.25 -2.48 0.94
C ARG A 164 15.77 -3.72 0.21
N ASN A 165 14.52 -3.74 -0.26
CA ASN A 165 13.95 -4.94 -0.88
C ASN A 165 14.14 -5.02 -2.39
N LEU A 166 14.09 -3.88 -3.08
CA LEU A 166 14.11 -3.82 -4.54
C LEU A 166 15.36 -3.13 -5.11
N GLY A 167 16.13 -2.43 -4.27
CA GLY A 167 17.28 -1.63 -4.72
C GLY A 167 16.88 -0.44 -5.60
N VAL A 168 15.61 -0.04 -5.61
CA VAL A 168 15.08 1.04 -6.45
C VAL A 168 15.07 2.38 -5.73
N ARG A 169 15.19 3.45 -6.51
CA ARG A 169 14.98 4.82 -6.03
C ARG A 169 13.51 5.17 -6.12
N PRO A 170 13.02 6.09 -5.26
CA PRO A 170 11.63 6.56 -5.35
C PRO A 170 11.31 7.13 -6.73
N SER A 171 10.08 6.95 -7.16
CA SER A 171 9.55 7.54 -8.39
C SER A 171 9.60 9.06 -8.36
N GLU A 172 9.46 9.70 -9.52
CA GLU A 172 9.39 11.17 -9.58
C GLU A 172 8.18 11.73 -8.84
N GLU A 173 7.07 10.99 -8.87
CA GLU A 173 5.84 11.37 -8.19
C GLU A 173 6.02 11.39 -6.66
N LEU A 174 6.58 10.33 -6.09
CA LEU A 174 6.85 10.26 -4.66
C LEU A 174 7.90 11.30 -4.23
N ARG A 175 8.92 11.56 -5.06
CA ARG A 175 9.91 12.64 -4.82
C ARG A 175 9.31 14.04 -4.90
N ALA A 176 8.31 14.25 -5.76
CA ALA A 176 7.61 15.53 -5.85
C ALA A 176 6.87 15.86 -4.55
N LEU A 177 6.22 14.85 -3.94
CA LEU A 177 5.58 15.01 -2.63
C LEU A 177 6.59 15.33 -1.52
N TYR A 178 7.77 14.72 -1.55
CA TYR A 178 8.83 15.07 -0.59
C TYR A 178 9.26 16.54 -0.71
N ARG A 179 9.41 17.05 -1.94
CA ARG A 179 9.70 18.48 -2.13
C ARG A 179 8.57 19.37 -1.60
N GLU A 180 7.31 18.98 -1.81
CA GLU A 180 6.15 19.69 -1.26
C GLU A 180 6.21 19.74 0.28
N ILE A 181 6.58 18.64 0.95
CA ILE A 181 6.76 18.57 2.41
C ILE A 181 7.85 19.57 2.86
N MET A 182 9.01 19.56 2.21
CA MET A 182 10.13 20.42 2.57
C MET A 182 9.82 21.91 2.35
N ASP A 183 9.12 22.25 1.28
CA ASP A 183 8.70 23.63 0.99
C ASP A 183 7.72 24.15 2.06
N VAL A 184 6.88 23.30 2.62
CA VAL A 184 5.97 23.66 3.72
C VAL A 184 6.73 23.87 5.03
N GLU A 185 7.68 22.98 5.37
CA GLU A 185 8.51 23.12 6.56
C GLU A 185 9.37 24.40 6.51
N GLU A 186 9.99 24.72 5.37
CA GLU A 186 10.75 25.98 5.21
C GLU A 186 9.91 27.24 5.41
N ARG A 187 8.61 27.19 5.03
CA ARG A 187 7.69 28.34 5.21
C ARG A 187 7.21 28.51 6.66
N LEU A 188 7.15 27.43 7.42
CA LEU A 188 6.70 27.43 8.81
C LEU A 188 7.81 27.78 9.81
N GLU A 189 9.08 27.55 9.44
CA GLU A 189 10.23 27.85 10.28
C GLU A 189 10.68 29.32 10.19
N THR A 190 9.83 30.26 10.65
CA THR A 190 10.22 31.65 10.84
C THR A 190 10.74 31.96 12.26
N ASN A 191 10.65 31.01 13.19
CA ASN A 191 11.09 31.16 14.56
C ASN A 191 12.52 30.63 14.75
N LEU A 192 13.48 31.51 15.00
CA LEU A 192 14.91 31.20 15.22
C LEU A 192 15.14 30.17 16.35
N GLU A 193 14.30 30.16 17.38
CA GLU A 193 14.40 29.22 18.50
C GLU A 193 14.00 27.81 18.09
N VAL A 194 12.98 27.67 17.25
CA VAL A 194 12.53 26.39 16.68
C VAL A 194 13.57 25.87 15.72
N ILE A 195 14.10 26.72 14.85
CA ILE A 195 15.21 26.36 13.93
C ILE A 195 16.44 25.87 14.71
N GLN A 196 16.82 26.57 15.80
CA GLN A 196 17.94 26.15 16.65
C GLN A 196 17.68 24.84 17.40
N ALA A 197 16.44 24.59 17.82
CA ALA A 197 16.05 23.34 18.49
C ALA A 197 16.08 22.15 17.51
N ASN A 198 15.61 22.34 16.27
CA ASN A 198 15.62 21.33 15.22
C ASN A 198 17.03 21.05 14.68
N LEU A 199 17.88 22.08 14.62
CA LEU A 199 19.29 21.93 14.25
C LEU A 199 20.18 21.36 15.39
N ARG A 200 19.71 21.38 16.63
CA ARG A 200 20.34 20.61 17.70
C ARG A 200 19.93 19.15 17.51
N GLU A 201 20.77 18.39 16.81
CA GLU A 201 20.64 16.94 16.82
C GLU A 201 20.35 16.49 18.25
N ALA A 202 19.28 15.69 18.43
CA ALA A 202 19.08 15.00 19.67
C ALA A 202 20.36 14.19 19.94
N ALA A 203 21.20 14.73 20.82
CA ALA A 203 22.48 14.19 21.14
C ALA A 203 22.35 12.69 21.40
N GLN A 204 23.17 11.88 20.67
CA GLN A 204 23.42 10.46 20.93
C GLN A 204 22.57 9.44 20.17
N ARG A 205 22.65 9.46 18.84
CA ARG A 205 22.70 8.17 18.15
C ARG A 205 24.16 7.88 17.79
N PRO A 206 24.82 6.92 18.44
CA PRO A 206 26.16 6.51 18.04
C PRO A 206 26.07 5.85 16.66
N GLY A 207 26.75 6.41 15.67
CA GLY A 207 26.80 5.86 14.32
C GLY A 207 27.00 6.94 13.25
N ALA A 208 27.25 6.50 12.03
CA ALA A 208 27.35 7.38 10.88
C ALA A 208 25.94 7.88 10.48
N PHE A 209 25.85 9.15 10.15
CA PHE A 209 24.64 9.72 9.58
C PHE A 209 24.44 9.19 8.15
N VAL A 210 23.33 8.50 7.91
CA VAL A 210 22.96 7.99 6.59
C VAL A 210 21.95 8.94 5.97
N CYS A 211 22.28 9.50 4.82
CA CYS A 211 21.42 10.44 4.13
C CYS A 211 21.40 10.19 2.62
N GLU A 212 20.40 10.71 1.93
CA GLU A 212 20.33 10.72 0.47
C GLU A 212 21.47 11.54 -0.14
N TYR A 213 21.87 11.19 -1.37
CA TYR A 213 22.95 11.88 -2.09
C TYR A 213 22.71 13.39 -2.24
N GLY A 214 21.45 13.82 -2.40
CA GLY A 214 21.08 15.23 -2.47
C GLY A 214 21.47 15.99 -1.20
N PHE A 215 21.08 15.48 -0.04
CA PHE A 215 21.42 16.03 1.27
C PHE A 215 22.94 15.97 1.53
N PHE A 216 23.59 14.86 1.22
CA PHE A 216 25.05 14.73 1.32
C PHE A 216 25.76 15.83 0.51
N LYS A 217 25.28 16.13 -0.69
CA LYS A 217 25.86 17.17 -1.56
C LYS A 217 25.76 18.55 -0.93
N GLU A 218 24.65 18.89 -0.29
CA GLU A 218 24.49 20.19 0.39
C GLU A 218 25.31 20.25 1.69
N ALA A 219 25.30 19.18 2.51
CA ALA A 219 26.16 19.08 3.68
C ALA A 219 27.64 19.22 3.31
N TYR A 220 28.07 18.57 2.23
CA TYR A 220 29.43 18.72 1.69
C TYR A 220 29.74 20.16 1.28
N ARG A 221 28.83 20.85 0.60
CA ARG A 221 29.01 22.25 0.20
C ARG A 221 29.17 23.17 1.41
N LEU A 222 28.40 22.94 2.47
CA LEU A 222 28.49 23.70 3.72
C LEU A 222 29.83 23.47 4.41
N GLU A 223 30.27 22.22 4.54
CA GLU A 223 31.56 21.88 5.13
C GLU A 223 32.74 22.36 4.27
N ALA A 224 32.64 22.30 2.96
CA ALA A 224 33.68 22.86 2.07
C ALA A 224 33.82 24.39 2.26
N ARG A 225 32.72 25.12 2.43
CA ARG A 225 32.75 26.56 2.75
C ARG A 225 33.31 26.84 4.13
N ARG A 226 33.01 25.96 5.11
CA ARG A 226 33.58 26.05 6.46
C ARG A 226 35.06 25.78 6.46
N SER A 227 35.50 24.72 5.76
CA SER A 227 36.91 24.39 5.56
C SER A 227 37.69 25.53 4.91
N ALA A 228 37.14 26.14 3.87
CA ALA A 228 37.77 27.31 3.20
C ALA A 228 37.95 28.50 4.13
N ARG A 229 37.09 28.68 5.14
CA ARG A 229 37.19 29.78 6.11
C ARG A 229 38.05 29.46 7.31
N SER A 230 38.08 28.18 7.77
CA SER A 230 38.77 27.76 8.97
C SER A 230 40.16 27.15 8.71
N GLY A 231 40.48 26.81 7.47
CA GLY A 231 41.69 26.09 7.10
C GLY A 231 41.67 24.60 7.53
N ALA A 232 40.52 24.08 8.04
CA ALA A 232 40.40 22.68 8.42
C ALA A 232 40.25 21.80 7.16
N CYS A 233 40.90 20.65 7.13
CA CYS A 233 40.74 19.70 6.01
C CYS A 233 39.56 18.78 6.24
N VAL A 234 38.73 18.62 5.19
CA VAL A 234 37.63 17.66 5.15
C VAL A 234 37.96 16.57 4.14
N HIS A 235 37.84 15.32 4.55
CA HIS A 235 38.13 14.16 3.70
C HIS A 235 36.81 13.44 3.33
N ILE A 236 36.72 13.06 2.06
CA ILE A 236 35.60 12.22 1.57
C ILE A 236 36.19 10.86 1.19
N ALA A 237 35.54 9.80 1.63
CA ALA A 237 35.83 8.44 1.20
C ALA A 237 34.65 7.85 0.43
N LEU A 238 34.93 7.32 -0.76
CA LEU A 238 33.96 6.50 -1.52
C LEU A 238 34.26 5.05 -1.24
N VAL A 239 33.30 4.34 -0.65
CA VAL A 239 33.39 2.91 -0.39
C VAL A 239 32.38 2.20 -1.28
N THR A 240 32.88 1.35 -2.17
CA THR A 240 32.03 0.49 -3.00
C THR A 240 31.98 -0.89 -2.36
N VAL A 241 30.78 -1.35 -2.06
CA VAL A 241 30.54 -2.72 -1.57
C VAL A 241 30.11 -3.55 -2.78
N SER A 242 30.91 -4.56 -3.11
CA SER A 242 30.64 -5.55 -4.16
C SER A 242 29.87 -6.74 -3.60
#